data_3d53d5fb2737559696233846936a7b6d
#
_entry.id   3d53d5fb2737559696233846936a7b6d
#
_cell.length_a   1.000
_cell.length_b   1.000
_cell.length_c   1.000
_cell.angle_alpha   90.00
_cell.angle_beta   90.00
_cell.angle_gamma   90.00
#
_symmetry.space_group_name_H-M   'P 1'
#
loop_
_entity.id
_entity.type
_entity.pdbx_description
1 polymer ?
#
loop_
_entity_poly.entity_id
_entity_poly.type
_entity_poly.pdbx_seq_one_letter_code
_entity_poly.pdbx_strand_id
1 'polypeptide(L)'
;MKIVLLVFALSLSLSCRNENDALLCNEKATLRDFTGVDGCTYVLILYNEEVLEIGELVFEPDFEFSDGLRVSVTYEEFSSVSICMIGPMVRLLCIELI
;
A
#
# COMPACT_ATOMS: atom_id res chain seq x y z
N MET A 1 -18.85 -33.88 26.97
CA MET A 1 -18.75 -34.28 25.55
C MET A 1 -19.24 -33.21 24.62
N LYS A 2 -20.43 -32.72 24.83
CA LYS A 2 -20.96 -31.68 23.93
C LYS A 2 -20.22 -30.37 24.00
N ILE A 3 -19.65 -30.07 25.14
CA ILE A 3 -18.90 -28.84 25.36
C ILE A 3 -17.65 -28.80 24.47
N VAL A 4 -17.03 -29.93 24.28
CA VAL A 4 -15.81 -30.01 23.47
C VAL A 4 -16.08 -29.65 22.02
N LEU A 5 -17.22 -30.02 21.50
CA LEU A 5 -17.58 -29.71 20.13
C LEU A 5 -17.80 -28.22 19.91
N LEU A 6 -18.34 -27.54 20.90
CA LEU A 6 -18.59 -26.11 20.82
C LEU A 6 -17.29 -25.33 20.78
N VAL A 7 -16.34 -25.71 21.57
CA VAL A 7 -15.04 -25.05 21.62
C VAL A 7 -14.34 -25.21 20.29
N PHE A 8 -14.47 -26.34 19.69
CA PHE A 8 -13.85 -26.63 18.43
C PHE A 8 -14.39 -25.77 17.31
N ALA A 9 -15.68 -25.55 17.29
CA ALA A 9 -16.29 -24.68 16.28
C ALA A 9 -15.83 -23.24 16.39
N LEU A 10 -15.60 -22.76 17.60
CA LEU A 10 -15.14 -21.39 17.81
C LEU A 10 -13.73 -21.16 17.29
N SER A 11 -12.86 -22.14 17.44
CA SER A 11 -11.50 -21.99 16.96
C SER A 11 -11.44 -21.85 15.44
N LEU A 12 -12.31 -22.54 14.73
CA LEU A 12 -12.34 -22.46 13.28
C LEU A 12 -12.75 -21.10 12.77
N SER A 13 -13.70 -20.48 13.45
CA SER A 13 -14.15 -19.17 12.97
C SER A 13 -13.12 -18.08 13.15
N LEU A 14 -12.23 -18.19 14.10
CA LEU A 14 -11.19 -17.21 14.31
C LEU A 14 -10.12 -17.22 13.23
N SER A 15 -9.78 -18.37 12.72
CA SER A 15 -8.73 -18.46 11.71
C SER A 15 -9.11 -17.86 10.36
N CYS A 16 -10.38 -17.75 10.07
CA CYS A 16 -10.82 -17.17 8.79
C CYS A 16 -10.63 -15.67 8.69
N ARG A 17 -10.51 -14.97 9.79
CA ARG A 17 -10.41 -13.51 9.77
C ARG A 17 -9.05 -12.96 9.45
N ASN A 18 -8.03 -13.71 9.76
CA ASN A 18 -6.66 -13.23 9.64
C ASN A 18 -6.24 -12.99 8.20
N GLU A 19 -6.83 -13.67 7.28
CA GLU A 19 -6.46 -13.53 5.88
C GLU A 19 -6.86 -12.19 5.28
N ASN A 20 -7.96 -11.63 5.73
CA ASN A 20 -8.46 -10.36 5.19
C ASN A 20 -7.66 -9.16 5.65
N ASP A 21 -7.08 -9.24 6.83
CA ASP A 21 -6.34 -8.11 7.39
C ASP A 21 -5.05 -7.82 6.62
N ALA A 22 -4.49 -8.81 5.96
CA ALA A 22 -3.24 -8.66 5.24
C ALA A 22 -3.34 -7.76 4.02
N LEU A 23 -4.55 -7.50 3.53
CA LEU A 23 -4.78 -6.72 2.32
C LEU A 23 -5.19 -5.27 2.58
N LEU A 24 -5.22 -4.85 3.82
CA LEU A 24 -5.63 -3.49 4.14
C LEU A 24 -4.50 -2.49 3.87
N CYS A 25 -4.86 -1.37 3.26
CA CYS A 25 -3.95 -0.25 3.09
C CYS A 25 -3.81 0.45 4.43
N ASN A 26 -2.65 0.42 5.03
CA ASN A 26 -2.50 0.91 6.39
C ASN A 26 -1.41 1.96 6.59
N GLU A 27 -0.64 2.29 5.59
CA GLU A 27 0.40 3.28 5.73
C GLU A 27 -0.01 4.58 5.06
N LYS A 28 0.03 5.67 5.81
CA LYS A 28 -0.43 6.97 5.30
C LYS A 28 0.66 7.68 4.56
N ALA A 29 0.28 8.32 3.47
CA ALA A 29 1.21 9.02 2.61
C ALA A 29 0.50 10.14 1.89
N THR A 30 1.29 10.99 1.24
CA THR A 30 0.78 12.04 0.37
C THR A 30 1.34 11.82 -1.02
N LEU A 31 0.48 11.86 -2.02
CA LEU A 31 0.91 11.81 -3.41
C LEU A 31 1.45 13.18 -3.80
N ARG A 32 2.58 13.21 -4.47
CA ARG A 32 3.13 14.45 -5.00
C ARG A 32 3.47 14.24 -6.47
N ASP A 33 3.14 15.25 -7.24
CA ASP A 33 3.39 15.23 -8.68
C ASP A 33 4.75 15.84 -8.96
N PHE A 34 5.70 15.00 -9.30
CA PHE A 34 7.05 15.43 -9.66
C PHE A 34 7.28 15.33 -11.16
N THR A 35 6.22 15.26 -11.93
CA THR A 35 6.30 15.17 -13.39
C THR A 35 7.12 16.34 -13.94
N GLY A 36 8.06 16.01 -14.81
CA GLY A 36 8.93 17.03 -15.39
C GLY A 36 10.23 17.25 -14.66
N VAL A 37 10.43 16.57 -13.52
CA VAL A 37 11.69 16.62 -12.79
C VAL A 37 12.45 15.32 -13.09
N ASP A 38 13.42 15.39 -13.99
CA ASP A 38 14.34 14.28 -14.30
C ASP A 38 13.68 12.90 -14.45
N GLY A 39 12.58 12.83 -15.18
CA GLY A 39 11.89 11.56 -15.42
C GLY A 39 10.99 11.11 -14.31
N CYS A 40 10.81 11.91 -13.28
CA CYS A 40 9.87 11.59 -12.21
C CYS A 40 8.44 11.64 -12.70
N THR A 41 7.57 10.92 -11.99
CA THR A 41 6.13 11.03 -12.16
C THR A 41 5.55 11.31 -10.78
N TYR A 42 4.60 10.52 -10.31
CA TYR A 42 4.10 10.68 -8.96
C TYR A 42 4.99 9.92 -7.99
N VAL A 43 5.18 10.51 -6.82
CA VAL A 43 5.89 9.87 -5.71
C VAL A 43 4.99 9.89 -4.48
N LEU A 44 5.34 9.07 -3.51
CA LEU A 44 4.66 9.04 -2.21
C LEU A 44 5.60 9.64 -1.17
N ILE A 45 5.07 10.52 -0.35
CA ILE A 45 5.80 11.01 0.81
C ILE A 45 5.12 10.43 2.03
N LEU A 46 5.83 9.56 2.72
CA LEU A 46 5.29 8.90 3.89
C LEU A 46 5.20 9.86 5.06
N TYR A 47 4.49 9.45 6.06
CA TYR A 47 4.31 10.19 7.28
C TYR A 47 5.64 10.64 7.92
N ASN A 48 6.68 9.80 7.83
CA ASN A 48 8.01 10.12 8.36
C ASN A 48 8.90 10.88 7.38
N GLU A 49 8.31 11.44 6.34
CA GLU A 49 8.97 12.23 5.28
C GLU A 49 9.84 11.39 4.34
N GLU A 50 9.79 10.09 4.43
CA GLU A 50 10.47 9.23 3.49
C GLU A 50 9.79 9.29 2.13
N VAL A 51 10.57 9.37 1.05
CA VAL A 51 10.04 9.48 -0.30
C VAL A 51 10.16 8.13 -0.99
N LEU A 52 9.07 7.69 -1.62
CA LEU A 52 9.05 6.44 -2.37
C LEU A 52 8.66 6.73 -3.81
N GLU A 53 9.39 6.13 -4.75
CA GLU A 53 9.03 6.23 -6.17
C GLU A 53 8.06 5.11 -6.51
N ILE A 54 6.97 5.44 -7.17
CA ILE A 54 5.99 4.44 -7.58
C ILE A 54 6.45 3.83 -8.89
N GLY A 55 6.88 2.57 -8.85
CA GLY A 55 7.37 1.88 -10.02
C GLY A 55 6.32 1.00 -10.67
N GLU A 56 5.41 0.45 -9.90
CA GLU A 56 4.43 -0.49 -10.40
C GLU A 56 3.19 -0.48 -9.54
N LEU A 57 2.03 -0.65 -10.18
CA LEU A 57 0.76 -0.86 -9.52
C LEU A 57 0.28 -2.27 -9.89
N VAL A 58 -0.08 -3.08 -8.89
CA VAL A 58 -0.59 -4.43 -9.16
C VAL A 58 -2.09 -4.44 -9.39
N PHE A 59 -2.69 -3.26 -9.41
CA PHE A 59 -4.13 -3.11 -9.56
C PHE A 59 -4.38 -1.75 -10.19
N GLU A 60 -5.62 -1.48 -10.59
CA GLU A 60 -5.98 -0.18 -11.13
C GLU A 60 -6.68 0.63 -10.06
N PRO A 61 -6.14 1.81 -9.69
CA PRO A 61 -6.80 2.65 -8.70
C PRO A 61 -8.15 3.12 -9.19
N ASP A 62 -9.09 3.31 -8.27
CA ASP A 62 -10.42 3.78 -8.61
C ASP A 62 -10.56 5.30 -8.52
N PHE A 63 -9.45 6.00 -8.51
CA PHE A 63 -9.41 7.45 -8.53
C PHE A 63 -8.20 7.91 -9.32
N GLU A 64 -8.21 9.15 -9.76
CA GLU A 64 -7.08 9.72 -10.48
C GLU A 64 -6.08 10.33 -9.51
N PHE A 65 -4.79 10.11 -9.78
CA PHE A 65 -3.73 10.72 -8.99
C PHE A 65 -3.69 12.21 -9.25
N SER A 66 -3.49 12.97 -8.19
CA SER A 66 -3.25 14.40 -8.30
C SER A 66 -2.36 14.84 -7.15
N ASP A 67 -1.72 15.98 -7.34
CA ASP A 67 -0.77 16.49 -6.36
C ASP A 67 -1.46 16.83 -5.04
N GLY A 68 -0.88 16.35 -3.96
CA GLY A 68 -1.36 16.67 -2.62
C GLY A 68 -2.43 15.74 -2.07
N LEU A 69 -2.82 14.70 -2.81
CA LEU A 69 -3.81 13.76 -2.31
C LEU A 69 -3.27 12.95 -1.15
N ARG A 70 -4.07 12.85 -0.11
CA ARG A 70 -3.72 12.01 1.03
C ARG A 70 -4.29 10.63 0.85
N VAL A 71 -3.46 9.63 1.04
CA VAL A 71 -3.81 8.23 0.74
C VAL A 71 -3.29 7.31 1.82
N SER A 72 -3.86 6.11 1.85
CA SER A 72 -3.33 4.98 2.60
C SER A 72 -2.84 3.96 1.61
N VAL A 73 -1.68 3.38 1.87
CA VAL A 73 -1.04 2.47 0.93
C VAL A 73 -0.48 1.24 1.63
N THR A 74 -0.30 0.19 0.86
CA THR A 74 0.56 -0.93 1.23
C THR A 74 1.48 -1.15 0.04
N TYR A 75 2.75 -1.34 0.30
CA TYR A 75 3.74 -1.45 -0.76
C TYR A 75 4.83 -2.41 -0.38
N GLU A 76 5.59 -2.80 -1.40
CA GLU A 76 6.84 -3.55 -1.19
C GLU A 76 7.91 -2.94 -2.07
N GLU A 77 9.15 -2.98 -1.60
CA GLU A 77 10.27 -2.53 -2.39
C GLU A 77 10.64 -3.62 -3.38
N PHE A 78 11.08 -3.23 -4.56
CA PHE A 78 11.53 -4.22 -5.52
C PHE A 78 12.79 -3.72 -6.23
N SER A 79 13.59 -4.67 -6.69
CA SER A 79 14.85 -4.38 -7.33
C SER A 79 14.62 -3.82 -8.71
N SER A 80 14.71 -2.52 -8.83
CA SER A 80 14.60 -1.85 -10.10
C SER A 80 15.46 -0.60 -10.05
N VAL A 81 15.88 -0.15 -11.21
CA VAL A 81 16.66 1.08 -11.30
C VAL A 81 15.72 2.24 -11.07
N SER A 82 16.04 3.07 -10.09
CA SER A 82 15.27 4.28 -9.83
C SER A 82 15.44 5.24 -11.01
N ILE A 83 14.33 5.68 -11.58
CA ILE A 83 14.34 6.61 -12.71
C ILE A 83 14.54 8.02 -12.20
N CYS A 84 13.89 8.34 -11.11
CA CYS A 84 13.85 9.67 -10.53
C CYS A 84 15.00 9.90 -9.55
N MET A 85 15.54 8.84 -8.97
CA MET A 85 16.67 8.87 -8.05
C MET A 85 16.41 9.69 -6.79
N ILE A 86 15.17 9.69 -6.35
CA ILE A 86 14.76 10.48 -5.20
C ILE A 86 14.46 9.61 -3.98
N GLY A 87 14.20 8.32 -4.21
CA GLY A 87 13.95 7.37 -3.15
C GLY A 87 13.84 5.96 -3.71
N PRO A 88 13.62 4.97 -2.84
CA PRO A 88 13.48 3.60 -3.30
C PRO A 88 12.24 3.43 -4.16
N MET A 89 12.34 2.56 -5.14
CA MET A 89 11.22 2.24 -6.01
C MET A 89 10.37 1.15 -5.38
N VAL A 90 9.07 1.33 -5.39
CA VAL A 90 8.14 0.41 -4.75
C VAL A 90 7.07 -0.05 -5.71
N ARG A 91 6.50 -1.21 -5.42
CA ARG A 91 5.32 -1.73 -6.06
C ARG A 91 4.18 -1.51 -5.10
N LEU A 92 3.13 -0.83 -5.55
CA LEU A 92 1.97 -0.61 -4.70
C LEU A 92 1.05 -1.81 -4.76
N LEU A 93 0.73 -2.35 -3.60
CA LEU A 93 -0.18 -3.48 -3.46
C LEU A 93 -1.60 -3.01 -3.23
N CYS A 94 -1.74 -1.81 -2.68
CA CYS A 94 -3.06 -1.20 -2.53
C CYS A 94 -2.91 0.30 -2.29
N ILE A 95 -3.91 1.07 -2.68
CA ILE A 95 -3.95 2.51 -2.42
C ILE A 95 -5.41 2.94 -2.30
N GLU A 96 -5.69 3.74 -1.29
CA GLU A 96 -7.04 4.26 -1.03
C GLU A 96 -6.95 5.71 -0.61
N LEU A 97 -7.96 6.50 -1.00
CA LEU A 97 -8.08 7.87 -0.50
C LEU A 97 -8.42 7.87 0.98
N ILE A 98 -7.84 8.80 1.71
CA ILE A 98 -8.17 8.98 3.12
C ILE A 98 -9.41 9.87 3.23
#